data_f1974495fc6fa77bf667ea1fde14c640
#
_entry.id   f1974495fc6fa77bf667ea1fde14c640
#
_cell.length_a   1.000
_cell.length_b   1.000
_cell.length_c   1.000
_cell.angle_alpha   90.00
_cell.angle_beta   90.00
_cell.angle_gamma   90.00
#
_symmetry.space_group_name_H-M   'P 1'
#
loop_
_entity.id
_entity.type
_entity.pdbx_description
1 polymer ?
#
loop_
_entity_poly.entity_id
_entity_poly.type
_entity_poly.pdbx_seq_one_letter_code
_entity_poly.pdbx_strand_id
1 'polypeptide(L)'
;RIKGVETGGCPHTAIREDASINLAAVADLRALHPDLDLILIESGGDNLAATFSPELADLSIYVIDTAAGQDIPRKRGPGVTRSDLLVVNKTDLAPHVGVDLDLLEADARRARGDRPYVMARVRHGVG
;
A
#
# COMPACT_ATOMS: atom_id res chain seq x y z
N ARG A 1 12.07 -3.97 16.21
CA ARG A 1 10.86 -4.11 17.05
C ARG A 1 9.72 -4.42 16.10
N ILE A 2 9.22 -5.64 16.11
CA ILE A 2 8.15 -6.12 15.22
C ILE A 2 7.09 -6.80 16.09
N LYS A 3 5.83 -6.52 15.79
CA LYS A 3 4.68 -7.20 16.39
C LYS A 3 3.80 -7.75 15.27
N GLY A 4 3.65 -9.08 15.22
CA GLY A 4 2.66 -9.72 14.35
C GLY A 4 1.27 -9.60 14.95
N VAL A 5 0.28 -9.33 14.08
CA VAL A 5 -1.13 -9.28 14.45
C VAL A 5 -1.88 -10.29 13.60
N GLU A 6 -2.42 -11.31 14.24
CA GLU A 6 -3.29 -12.29 13.59
C GLU A 6 -4.74 -11.79 13.68
N THR A 7 -5.31 -11.55 12.53
CA THR A 7 -6.64 -10.95 12.43
C THR A 7 -7.74 -11.97 12.12
N GLY A 8 -7.49 -13.23 12.25
CA GLY A 8 -8.42 -14.35 12.12
C GLY A 8 -9.30 -14.29 10.87
N GLY A 9 -9.08 -15.14 9.89
CA GLY A 9 -9.79 -15.14 8.62
C GLY A 9 -8.98 -14.55 7.47
N CYS A 10 -9.65 -14.02 6.45
CA CYS A 10 -8.97 -13.45 5.30
C CYS A 10 -8.29 -12.12 5.70
N PRO A 11 -6.97 -11.95 5.46
CA PRO A 11 -6.23 -10.73 5.85
C PRO A 11 -6.86 -9.43 5.34
N HIS A 12 -7.62 -9.49 4.26
CA HIS A 12 -8.25 -8.32 3.65
C HIS A 12 -9.49 -7.83 4.42
N THR A 13 -10.19 -8.72 5.14
CA THR A 13 -11.40 -8.34 5.88
C THR A 13 -11.07 -7.68 7.22
N ALA A 14 -10.02 -8.13 7.86
CA ALA A 14 -9.65 -7.70 9.20
C ALA A 14 -9.16 -6.25 9.30
N ILE A 15 -8.66 -5.69 8.19
CA ILE A 15 -8.26 -4.27 8.12
C ILE A 15 -9.43 -3.38 7.70
N ARG A 16 -10.48 -3.96 7.10
CA ARG A 16 -11.63 -3.23 6.56
C ARG A 16 -12.76 -3.03 7.55
N GLU A 17 -13.03 -4.02 8.38
CA GLU A 17 -14.27 -4.08 9.16
C GLU A 17 -14.07 -3.83 10.65
N ASP A 18 -12.91 -4.21 11.19
CA ASP A 18 -12.59 -3.99 12.60
C ASP A 18 -11.12 -3.66 12.79
N ALA A 19 -10.84 -2.40 12.99
CA ALA A 19 -9.49 -1.91 13.28
C ALA A 19 -9.05 -2.12 14.73
N SER A 20 -9.94 -2.60 15.63
CA SER A 20 -9.70 -2.63 17.08
C SER A 20 -8.48 -3.44 17.48
N ILE A 21 -8.27 -4.61 16.85
CA ILE A 21 -7.12 -5.47 17.13
C ILE A 21 -5.80 -4.77 16.72
N ASN A 22 -5.81 -4.11 15.58
CA ASN A 22 -4.64 -3.38 15.08
C ASN A 22 -4.37 -2.13 15.94
N LEU A 23 -5.40 -1.41 16.34
CA LEU A 23 -5.28 -0.25 17.25
C LEU A 23 -4.76 -0.66 18.62
N ALA A 24 -5.23 -1.79 19.16
CA ALA A 24 -4.69 -2.35 20.42
C ALA A 24 -3.21 -2.69 20.27
N ALA A 25 -2.80 -3.30 19.16
CA ALA A 25 -1.39 -3.61 18.91
C ALA A 25 -0.51 -2.36 18.81
N VAL A 26 -1.01 -1.30 18.20
CA VAL A 26 -0.35 0.01 18.16
C VAL A 26 -0.20 0.60 19.56
N ALA A 27 -1.27 0.55 20.37
CA ALA A 27 -1.25 1.04 21.75
C ALA A 27 -0.22 0.27 22.61
N ASP A 28 -0.17 -1.05 22.47
CA ASP A 28 0.82 -1.88 23.16
C ASP A 28 2.26 -1.51 22.77
N LEU A 29 2.52 -1.33 21.47
CA LEU A 29 3.85 -0.94 20.99
C LEU A 29 4.27 0.44 21.54
N ARG A 30 3.35 1.39 21.59
CA ARG A 30 3.60 2.72 22.17
C ARG A 30 3.86 2.65 23.68
N ALA A 31 3.13 1.80 24.39
CA ALA A 31 3.34 1.60 25.83
C ALA A 31 4.69 0.95 26.15
N LEU A 32 5.09 -0.05 25.35
CA LEU A 32 6.37 -0.75 25.51
C LEU A 32 7.57 0.09 25.03
N HIS A 33 7.35 1.02 24.13
CA HIS A 33 8.40 1.81 23.48
C HIS A 33 7.96 3.28 23.36
N PRO A 34 7.99 4.03 24.48
CA PRO A 34 7.53 5.43 24.49
C PRO A 34 8.40 6.38 23.67
N ASP A 35 9.56 5.93 23.21
CA ASP A 35 10.54 6.65 22.39
C ASP A 35 10.34 6.43 20.87
N LEU A 36 9.23 5.84 20.44
CA LEU A 36 8.96 5.63 19.01
C LEU A 36 8.54 6.93 18.32
N ASP A 37 9.28 7.28 17.27
CA ASP A 37 8.94 8.39 16.38
C ASP A 37 8.01 7.97 15.25
N LEU A 38 8.07 6.68 14.83
CA LEU A 38 7.33 6.16 13.70
C LEU A 38 6.88 4.73 13.94
N ILE A 39 5.65 4.44 13.55
CA ILE A 39 5.09 3.08 13.49
C ILE A 39 4.69 2.81 12.04
N LEU A 40 5.23 1.74 11.47
CA LEU A 40 4.84 1.24 10.16
C LEU A 40 3.87 0.08 10.33
N ILE A 41 2.71 0.17 9.69
CA ILE A 41 1.71 -0.89 9.66
C ILE A 41 1.70 -1.48 8.25
N GLU A 42 2.03 -2.75 8.13
CA GLU A 42 2.02 -3.47 6.86
C GLU A 42 0.87 -4.46 6.82
N SER A 43 0.08 -4.43 5.76
CA SER A 43 -0.91 -5.48 5.50
C SER A 43 -0.25 -6.64 4.76
N GLY A 44 -0.56 -7.86 5.16
CA GLY A 44 -0.14 -9.05 4.44
C GLY A 44 -0.87 -9.17 3.11
N GLY A 45 -0.12 -9.21 2.04
CA GLY A 45 -0.50 -9.48 0.65
C GLY A 45 -1.85 -8.92 0.19
N ASP A 46 -1.89 -8.24 -0.91
CA ASP A 46 -3.04 -7.57 -1.26
C ASP A 46 -3.74 -7.78 -2.45
N ASN A 47 -4.94 -7.50 -2.45
CA ASN A 47 -5.74 -7.23 -3.62
C ASN A 47 -6.24 -5.77 -3.63
N LEU A 48 -6.61 -5.31 -4.80
CA LEU A 48 -7.11 -3.95 -5.06
C LEU A 48 -8.31 -3.53 -4.18
N ALA A 49 -8.89 -4.45 -3.44
CA ALA A 49 -10.04 -4.20 -2.57
C ALA A 49 -9.66 -3.81 -1.14
N ALA A 50 -8.40 -3.98 -0.74
CA ALA A 50 -7.97 -3.59 0.58
C ALA A 50 -8.09 -2.08 0.77
N THR A 51 -8.83 -1.69 1.79
CA THR A 51 -8.91 -0.31 2.27
C THR A 51 -8.49 -0.31 3.72
N PHE A 52 -7.55 0.55 4.05
CA PHE A 52 -7.24 0.81 5.45
C PHE A 52 -8.37 1.61 6.09
N SER A 53 -8.73 1.24 7.32
CA SER A 53 -9.50 2.15 8.15
C SER A 53 -8.70 3.44 8.35
N PRO A 54 -9.29 4.63 8.13
CA PRO A 54 -8.60 5.91 8.32
C PRO A 54 -8.07 6.10 9.74
N GLU A 55 -8.57 5.34 10.69
CA GLU A 55 -8.17 5.39 12.09
C GLU A 55 -6.81 4.73 12.37
N LEU A 56 -6.34 3.87 11.46
CA LEU A 56 -5.12 3.08 11.67
C LEU A 56 -3.84 3.85 11.39
N ALA A 57 -3.87 4.81 10.50
CA ALA A 57 -2.65 5.49 10.07
C ALA A 57 -2.89 6.95 9.72
N ASP A 58 -1.94 7.79 10.04
CA ASP A 58 -1.93 9.21 9.66
C ASP A 58 -1.66 9.39 8.17
N LEU A 59 -0.98 8.41 7.55
CA LEU A 59 -0.63 8.43 6.13
C LEU A 59 -0.65 7.00 5.59
N SER A 60 -1.29 6.84 4.43
CA SER A 60 -1.41 5.57 3.72
C SER A 60 -0.59 5.57 2.43
N ILE A 61 0.29 4.59 2.30
CA ILE A 61 1.07 4.36 1.09
C ILE A 61 0.60 3.04 0.47
N TYR A 62 0.13 3.10 -0.76
CA TYR A 62 -0.24 1.90 -1.50
C TYR A 62 0.84 1.57 -2.53
N VAL A 63 1.40 0.37 -2.44
CA VAL A 63 2.48 -0.07 -3.32
C VAL A 63 1.96 -1.13 -4.26
N ILE A 64 2.11 -0.88 -5.56
CA ILE A 64 1.85 -1.87 -6.61
C ILE A 64 3.15 -2.27 -7.29
N ASP A 65 3.21 -3.53 -7.74
CA ASP A 65 4.34 -4.09 -8.46
C ASP A 65 4.08 -4.01 -9.96
N THR A 66 5.02 -3.50 -10.73
CA THR A 66 4.94 -3.49 -12.21
C THR A 66 4.73 -4.90 -12.78
N ALA A 67 5.32 -5.92 -12.16
CA ALA A 67 5.15 -7.31 -12.60
C ALA A 67 3.74 -7.88 -12.32
N ALA A 68 2.93 -7.23 -11.49
CA ALA A 68 1.54 -7.64 -11.26
C ALA A 68 0.59 -7.32 -12.44
N GLY A 69 1.07 -6.53 -13.40
CA GLY A 69 0.37 -6.22 -14.65
C GLY A 69 0.01 -4.75 -14.80
N GLN A 70 0.02 -4.32 -16.05
CA GLN A 70 -0.25 -2.91 -16.40
C GLN A 70 -1.69 -2.47 -16.12
N ASP A 71 -2.62 -3.42 -15.95
CA ASP A 71 -4.04 -3.12 -15.74
C ASP A 71 -4.40 -2.70 -14.31
N ILE A 72 -3.47 -2.84 -13.36
CA ILE A 72 -3.75 -2.60 -11.95
C ILE A 72 -4.31 -1.19 -11.69
N PRO A 73 -3.70 -0.09 -12.16
CA PRO A 73 -4.26 1.23 -11.93
C PRO A 73 -5.61 1.44 -12.60
N ARG A 74 -5.82 0.86 -13.78
CA ARG A 74 -7.07 0.98 -14.53
C ARG A 74 -8.25 0.32 -13.82
N LYS A 75 -8.02 -0.74 -13.04
CA LYS A 75 -9.04 -1.41 -12.23
C LYS A 75 -9.54 -0.56 -11.06
N ARG A 76 -8.85 0.51 -10.71
CA ARG A 76 -9.30 1.56 -9.79
C ARG A 76 -9.76 1.07 -8.42
N GLY A 77 -9.06 0.13 -7.82
CA GLY A 77 -9.31 -0.28 -6.45
C GLY A 77 -9.09 0.87 -5.45
N PRO A 78 -9.69 0.81 -4.24
CA PRO A 78 -9.58 1.88 -3.23
C PRO A 78 -8.13 2.20 -2.84
N GLY A 79 -7.25 1.21 -2.80
CA GLY A 79 -5.82 1.43 -2.55
C GLY A 79 -5.19 2.35 -3.59
N VAL A 80 -5.53 2.15 -4.88
CA VAL A 80 -5.05 3.01 -5.96
C VAL A 80 -5.64 4.41 -5.88
N THR A 81 -6.95 4.52 -5.63
CA THR A 81 -7.67 5.80 -5.77
C THR A 81 -7.68 6.66 -4.52
N ARG A 82 -7.53 6.08 -3.32
CA ARG A 82 -7.74 6.77 -2.05
C ARG A 82 -6.51 6.89 -1.16
N SER A 83 -5.47 6.07 -1.36
CA SER A 83 -4.22 6.20 -0.58
C SER A 83 -3.64 7.61 -0.70
N ASP A 84 -2.90 8.05 0.28
CA ASP A 84 -2.23 9.36 0.23
C ASP A 84 -1.14 9.36 -0.82
N LEU A 85 -0.38 8.26 -0.93
CA LEU A 85 0.62 8.06 -1.97
C LEU A 85 0.43 6.70 -2.65
N LEU A 86 0.47 6.69 -3.98
CA LEU A 86 0.61 5.46 -4.78
C LEU A 86 2.07 5.30 -5.23
N VAL A 87 2.66 4.15 -4.96
CA VAL A 87 3.98 3.78 -5.47
C VAL A 87 3.85 2.67 -6.50
N VAL A 88 4.27 2.93 -7.73
CA VAL A 88 4.41 1.93 -8.79
C VAL A 88 5.86 1.47 -8.78
N ASN A 89 6.14 0.36 -8.11
CA ASN A 89 7.50 -0.11 -7.88
C ASN A 89 7.96 -1.12 -8.93
N LYS A 90 9.28 -1.36 -8.98
CA LYS A 90 9.96 -2.30 -9.88
C LYS A 90 9.75 -1.97 -11.35
N THR A 91 9.80 -0.69 -11.70
CA THR A 91 9.64 -0.24 -13.10
C THR A 91 10.72 -0.79 -14.04
N ASP A 92 11.87 -1.19 -13.49
CA ASP A 92 12.94 -1.88 -14.21
C ASP A 92 12.52 -3.27 -14.73
N LEU A 93 11.49 -3.89 -14.16
CA LEU A 93 11.00 -5.18 -14.62
C LEU A 93 10.10 -5.10 -15.85
N ALA A 94 9.60 -3.92 -16.21
CA ALA A 94 8.63 -3.76 -17.29
C ALA A 94 9.03 -4.44 -18.61
N PRO A 95 10.27 -4.31 -19.12
CA PRO A 95 10.69 -4.99 -20.34
C PRO A 95 10.67 -6.52 -20.23
N HIS A 96 10.87 -7.03 -19.01
CA HIS A 96 10.97 -8.48 -18.76
C HIS A 96 9.60 -9.16 -18.61
N VAL A 97 8.58 -8.37 -18.27
CA VAL A 97 7.20 -8.86 -18.04
C VAL A 97 6.21 -8.38 -19.11
N GLY A 98 6.71 -7.68 -20.14
CA GLY A 98 5.87 -7.21 -21.24
C GLY A 98 4.89 -6.11 -20.85
N VAL A 99 5.24 -5.29 -19.86
CA VAL A 99 4.42 -4.15 -19.41
C VAL A 99 4.86 -2.90 -20.13
N ASP A 100 3.89 -2.16 -20.68
CA ASP A 100 4.07 -0.81 -21.21
C ASP A 100 4.01 0.19 -20.05
N LEU A 101 5.17 0.78 -19.71
CA LEU A 101 5.28 1.74 -18.60
C LEU A 101 4.54 3.04 -18.88
N ASP A 102 4.51 3.52 -20.12
CA ASP A 102 3.82 4.76 -20.48
C ASP A 102 2.31 4.58 -20.28
N LEU A 103 1.78 3.43 -20.67
CA LEU A 103 0.39 3.10 -20.45
C LEU A 103 0.07 2.93 -18.96
N LEU A 104 0.93 2.22 -18.24
CA LEU A 104 0.79 2.02 -16.80
C LEU A 104 0.77 3.36 -16.05
N GLU A 105 1.68 4.27 -16.39
CA GLU A 105 1.74 5.59 -15.80
C GLU A 105 0.53 6.45 -16.17
N ALA A 106 0.10 6.42 -17.43
CA ALA A 106 -1.09 7.15 -17.87
C ALA A 106 -2.35 6.69 -17.12
N ASP A 107 -2.50 5.39 -16.90
CA ASP A 107 -3.60 4.82 -16.14
C ASP A 107 -3.51 5.16 -14.65
N ALA A 108 -2.31 5.15 -14.06
CA ALA A 108 -2.08 5.59 -12.69
C ALA A 108 -2.46 7.07 -12.51
N ARG A 109 -2.00 7.94 -13.39
CA ARG A 109 -2.33 9.38 -13.39
C ARG A 109 -3.84 9.60 -13.49
N ARG A 110 -4.50 8.90 -14.39
CA ARG A 110 -5.96 8.98 -14.57
C ARG A 110 -6.73 8.49 -13.34
N ALA A 111 -6.26 7.42 -12.71
CA ALA A 111 -6.91 6.86 -11.53
C ALA A 111 -6.72 7.75 -10.28
N ARG A 112 -5.59 8.43 -10.19
CA ARG A 112 -5.21 9.28 -9.05
C ARG A 112 -5.78 10.70 -9.10
N GLY A 113 -6.03 11.23 -10.32
CA GLY A 113 -6.35 12.65 -10.47
C GLY A 113 -5.24 13.53 -9.92
N ASP A 114 -5.56 14.39 -8.95
CA ASP A 114 -4.59 15.28 -8.29
C ASP A 114 -3.78 14.63 -7.15
N ARG A 115 -4.07 13.37 -6.81
CA ARG A 115 -3.36 12.67 -5.74
C ARG A 115 -1.97 12.22 -6.19
N PRO A 116 -0.95 12.31 -5.32
CA PRO A 116 0.42 11.99 -5.70
C PRO A 116 0.61 10.50 -6.01
N TYR A 117 1.44 10.25 -7.00
CA TYR A 117 1.98 8.92 -7.31
C TYR A 117 3.45 9.03 -7.70
N VAL A 118 4.19 7.94 -7.60
CA VAL A 118 5.59 7.84 -8.00
C VAL A 118 5.86 6.55 -8.76
N MET A 119 6.60 6.67 -9.85
CA MET A 119 7.16 5.53 -10.59
C MET A 119 8.54 5.23 -10.01
N ALA A 120 8.73 4.04 -9.44
CA ALA A 120 9.90 3.74 -8.62
C ALA A 120 10.58 2.43 -9.00
N ARG A 121 11.84 2.36 -8.67
CA ARG A 121 12.65 1.14 -8.54
C ARG A 121 13.48 1.24 -7.27
N VAL A 122 12.80 1.04 -6.17
CA VAL A 122 13.32 1.31 -4.81
C VAL A 122 14.64 0.57 -4.54
N ARG A 123 14.80 -0.66 -5.06
CA ARG A 123 16.06 -1.40 -4.95
C ARG A 123 17.28 -0.65 -5.50
N HIS A 124 17.06 0.24 -6.45
CA HIS A 124 18.11 1.03 -7.11
C HIS A 124 18.13 2.49 -6.64
N GLY A 125 17.34 2.84 -5.63
CA GLY A 125 17.29 4.19 -5.09
C GLY A 125 16.67 5.23 -6.03
N VAL A 126 15.73 4.82 -6.87
CA VAL A 126 15.04 5.69 -7.83
C VAL A 126 13.54 5.75 -7.52
N GLY A 127 13.00 6.93 -7.53
CA GLY A 127 11.61 7.25 -7.22
C GLY A 127 11.43 8.14 -6.03
#